data_b11d2f4c40f033eb44591cbc16555bbd
#
_entry.id   b11d2f4c40f033eb44591cbc16555bbd
#
_cell.length_a   1.000
_cell.length_b   1.000
_cell.length_c   1.000
_cell.angle_alpha   90.00
_cell.angle_beta   90.00
_cell.angle_gamma   90.00
#
_symmetry.space_group_name_H-M   'P 1'
#
loop_
_entity.id
_entity.type
_entity.pdbx_description
1 polymer ?
#
loop_
_entity_poly.entity_id
_entity_poly.type
_entity_poly.pdbx_seq_one_letter_code
_entity_poly.pdbx_strand_id
1 'polypeptide(L)' 'MPKLPRLTARELIKFLEAHGFLLDHTTGSHFVFYKPMTRRRAVVPRHKRDLPVGTILAILRETGFTRDDIIKSFQG' A
#
# COMPACT_ATOMS: atom_id res chain seq x y z
N MET A 1 4.79 -3.68 21.09
CA MET A 1 4.49 -3.93 19.69
C MET A 1 5.14 -2.91 18.79
N PRO A 2 5.78 -3.33 17.71
CA PRO A 2 6.36 -2.36 16.79
C PRO A 2 5.26 -1.51 16.13
N LYS A 3 5.53 -0.24 15.99
CA LYS A 3 4.61 0.67 15.32
C LYS A 3 4.76 0.52 13.82
N LEU A 4 3.69 0.81 13.08
CA LEU A 4 3.78 0.93 11.65
C LEU A 4 4.77 2.04 11.29
N PRO A 5 5.63 1.83 10.30
CA PRO A 5 6.52 2.90 9.85
C PRO A 5 5.70 4.01 9.19
N ARG A 6 6.25 5.21 9.20
CA ARG A 6 5.67 6.30 8.43
C ARG A 6 5.94 6.01 6.96
N LEU A 7 4.90 6.06 6.15
CA LEU A 7 5.01 5.72 4.74
C LEU A 7 4.39 6.80 3.87
N THR A 8 5.10 7.14 2.81
CA THR A 8 4.54 7.96 1.75
C THR A 8 3.78 7.05 0.77
N ALA A 9 2.97 7.66 -0.08
CA ALA A 9 2.29 6.91 -1.13
C ALA A 9 3.29 6.16 -2.00
N ARG A 10 4.41 6.81 -2.34
CA ARG A 10 5.45 6.20 -3.17
C ARG A 10 6.03 4.94 -2.54
N GLU A 11 6.31 4.99 -1.24
CA GLU A 11 6.85 3.84 -0.52
C GLU A 11 5.86 2.68 -0.47
N LEU A 12 4.60 2.98 -0.22
CA LEU A 12 3.55 1.97 -0.19
C LEU A 12 3.35 1.35 -1.57
N ILE A 13 3.41 2.16 -2.64
CA ILE A 13 3.32 1.67 -4.00
C ILE A 13 4.45 0.69 -4.31
N LYS A 14 5.68 1.02 -3.91
CA LYS A 14 6.81 0.11 -4.10
C LYS A 14 6.59 -1.22 -3.40
N PHE A 15 6.04 -1.19 -2.20
CA PHE A 15 5.70 -2.40 -1.46
C PHE A 15 4.66 -3.24 -2.23
N LEU A 16 3.60 -2.61 -2.72
CA LEU A 16 2.57 -3.29 -3.46
C LEU A 16 3.12 -3.91 -4.76
N GLU A 17 3.93 -3.17 -5.48
CA GLU A 17 4.55 -3.66 -6.72
C GLU A 17 5.47 -4.85 -6.46
N ALA A 18 6.22 -4.80 -5.38
CA ALA A 18 7.11 -5.91 -5.00
C ALA A 18 6.32 -7.19 -4.69
N HIS A 19 5.04 -7.07 -4.35
CA HIS A 19 4.18 -8.18 -4.01
C HIS A 19 3.18 -8.54 -5.11
N GLY A 20 3.44 -8.08 -6.33
CA GLY A 20 2.67 -8.51 -7.49
C GLY A 20 1.46 -7.65 -7.84
N PHE A 21 1.29 -6.52 -7.20
CA PHE A 21 0.25 -5.58 -7.58
C PHE A 21 0.69 -4.75 -8.78
N LEU A 22 -0.19 -4.59 -9.73
CA LEU A 22 0.07 -3.83 -10.95
C LEU A 22 -0.83 -2.59 -10.97
N LEU A 23 -0.30 -1.50 -11.50
CA LEU A 23 -1.09 -0.30 -11.67
C LEU A 23 -2.15 -0.55 -12.74
N ASP A 24 -3.41 -0.47 -12.34
CA ASP A 24 -4.53 -0.66 -13.24
C ASP A 24 -4.87 0.65 -13.96
N HIS A 25 -5.07 1.69 -13.18
CA HIS A 25 -5.31 3.03 -13.74
C HIS A 25 -5.06 4.09 -12.67
N THR A 26 -5.00 5.34 -13.11
CA THR A 26 -4.90 6.48 -12.21
C THR A 26 -6.09 7.39 -12.41
N THR A 27 -6.52 8.02 -11.30
CA THR A 27 -7.44 9.15 -11.36
C THR A 27 -6.64 10.40 -11.00
N GLY A 28 -7.29 11.56 -10.95
CA GLY A 28 -6.61 12.79 -10.53
C GLY A 28 -6.03 12.71 -9.12
N SER A 29 -6.65 11.93 -8.25
CA SER A 29 -6.31 11.89 -6.82
C SER A 29 -5.91 10.52 -6.30
N HIS A 30 -6.01 9.47 -7.09
CA HIS A 30 -5.74 8.10 -6.63
C HIS A 30 -5.02 7.26 -7.67
N PHE A 31 -4.22 6.30 -7.16
CA PHE A 31 -3.63 5.22 -7.96
C PHE A 31 -4.40 3.95 -7.63
N VAL A 32 -4.91 3.25 -8.64
CA VAL A 32 -5.64 2.01 -8.43
C VAL A 32 -4.78 0.84 -8.88
N PHE A 33 -4.48 -0.05 -7.95
CA PHE A 33 -3.66 -1.25 -8.18
C PHE A 33 -4.53 -2.49 -8.17
N TYR A 34 -4.06 -3.52 -8.86
CA TYR A 34 -4.76 -4.78 -8.97
C TYR A 34 -3.75 -5.93 -9.02
N LYS A 35 -4.06 -7.00 -8.30
CA LYS A 35 -3.26 -8.22 -8.32
C LYS A 35 -4.08 -9.33 -8.98
N PRO A 36 -3.72 -9.74 -10.21
CA PRO A 36 -4.51 -10.76 -10.94
C PRO A 36 -4.62 -12.09 -10.20
N MET A 37 -3.56 -12.51 -9.55
CA MET A 37 -3.52 -13.81 -8.85
C MET A 37 -4.59 -13.92 -7.75
N THR A 38 -4.85 -12.86 -7.04
CA THR A 38 -5.77 -12.86 -5.90
C THR A 38 -7.05 -12.09 -6.18
N ARG A 39 -7.10 -11.37 -7.30
CA ARG A 39 -8.19 -10.45 -7.66
C ARG A 39 -8.41 -9.35 -6.63
N ARG A 40 -7.39 -9.03 -5.85
CA ARG A 40 -7.47 -7.96 -4.86
C ARG A 40 -7.11 -6.63 -5.49
N ARG A 41 -7.74 -5.58 -4.99
CA ARG A 41 -7.47 -4.22 -5.41
C ARG A 41 -6.95 -3.40 -4.26
N ALA A 42 -6.22 -2.35 -4.60
CA ALA A 42 -5.75 -1.38 -3.63
C ALA A 42 -5.85 0.01 -4.23
N VAL A 43 -6.40 0.95 -3.48
CA VAL A 43 -6.51 2.34 -3.91
C VAL A 43 -5.62 3.17 -3.03
N VAL A 44 -4.56 3.74 -3.62
CA VAL A 44 -3.58 4.55 -2.89
C VAL A 44 -3.82 6.02 -3.23
N PRO A 45 -4.16 6.87 -2.26
CA PRO A 45 -4.37 8.28 -2.55
C PRO A 45 -3.05 8.96 -2.92
N ARG A 46 -3.14 9.91 -3.83
CA ARG A 46 -2.01 10.79 -4.13
C ARG A 46 -1.80 11.71 -2.95
N HIS A 47 -0.63 11.61 -2.35
CA HIS A 47 -0.33 12.37 -1.16
C HIS A 47 1.16 12.68 -1.13
N LYS A 48 1.52 13.93 -0.90
CA LYS A 48 2.93 14.34 -0.87
C LYS A 48 3.60 14.01 0.45
N ARG A 49 2.81 13.88 1.52
CA ARG A 49 3.31 13.61 2.86
C ARG A 49 3.04 12.15 3.22
N ASP A 50 3.42 11.80 4.45
CA ASP A 50 3.12 10.47 4.97
C ASP A 50 1.63 10.21 4.92
N LEU A 51 1.28 8.98 4.57
CA LEU A 51 -0.11 8.56 4.55
C LEU A 51 -0.64 8.46 5.99
N PRO A 52 -1.89 8.85 6.23
CA PRO A 52 -2.51 8.60 7.54
C PRO A 52 -2.50 7.12 7.87
N VAL A 53 -2.30 6.79 9.14
CA VAL A 53 -2.26 5.39 9.59
C VAL A 53 -3.53 4.65 9.20
N GLY A 54 -4.69 5.28 9.34
CA GLY A 54 -5.96 4.67 8.96
C GLY A 54 -6.01 4.29 7.48
N THR A 55 -5.41 5.11 6.62
CA THR A 55 -5.33 4.82 5.20
C THR A 55 -4.44 3.60 4.94
N ILE A 56 -3.29 3.54 5.60
CA ILE A 56 -2.39 2.39 5.47
C ILE A 56 -3.10 1.10 5.92
N LEU A 57 -3.77 1.15 7.07
CA LEU A 57 -4.48 -0.03 7.59
C LEU A 57 -5.60 -0.48 6.66
N ALA A 58 -6.33 0.46 6.06
CA ALA A 58 -7.38 0.13 5.11
C ALA A 58 -6.80 -0.58 3.88
N ILE A 59 -5.68 -0.09 3.38
CA ILE A 59 -5.02 -0.70 2.22
C ILE A 59 -4.51 -2.11 2.56
N LEU A 60 -3.93 -2.28 3.74
CA LEU A 60 -3.51 -3.61 4.19
C LEU A 60 -4.68 -4.58 4.24
N ARG A 61 -5.82 -4.12 4.76
CA ARG A 61 -7.03 -4.95 4.82
C ARG A 61 -7.51 -5.34 3.43
N GLU A 62 -7.53 -4.40 2.51
CA GLU A 62 -7.98 -4.65 1.13
C GLU A 62 -7.06 -5.62 0.41
N THR A 63 -5.76 -5.53 0.65
CA THR A 63 -4.76 -6.33 -0.04
C THR A 63 -4.46 -7.66 0.65
N GLY A 64 -4.90 -7.82 1.89
CA GLY A 64 -4.67 -9.04 2.64
C GLY A 64 -3.32 -9.10 3.35
N PHE A 65 -2.54 -8.02 3.32
CA PHE A 65 -1.28 -7.97 4.06
C PHE A 65 -1.51 -7.66 5.53
N THR A 66 -0.57 -8.08 6.36
CA THR A 66 -0.57 -7.79 7.78
C THR A 66 0.35 -6.62 8.08
N ARG A 67 0.26 -6.09 9.31
CA ARG A 67 1.21 -5.08 9.78
C ARG A 67 2.64 -5.60 9.71
N ASP A 68 2.84 -6.87 10.09
CA ASP A 68 4.16 -7.49 10.06
C ASP A 68 4.76 -7.51 8.66
N ASP A 69 3.95 -7.76 7.65
CA ASP A 69 4.42 -7.77 6.27
C ASP A 69 5.06 -6.44 5.90
N ILE A 70 4.38 -5.35 6.25
CA ILE A 70 4.89 -4.01 5.93
C ILE A 70 6.09 -3.66 6.79
N ILE A 71 6.04 -3.97 8.07
CA ILE A 71 7.15 -3.69 8.98
C ILE A 71 8.42 -4.39 8.51
N LYS A 72 8.33 -5.64 8.13
CA LYS A 72 9.49 -6.40 7.62
C LYS A 72 10.06 -5.80 6.33
N SER A 73 9.19 -5.31 5.45
CA SER A 73 9.63 -4.70 4.19
C SER A 73 10.48 -3.46 4.40
N PHE A 74 10.24 -2.72 5.47
CA PHE A 74 10.92 -1.46 5.73
C PHE A 74 11.92 -1.52 6.88
N GLN A 75 12.19 -2.71 7.39
CA GLN A 75 13.32 -2.93 8.29
C GLN A 75 14.57 -3.11 7.45
N GLY A 76 15.50 -2.26 7.66
CA GLY A 76 16.74 -2.28 6.91
C GLY A 76 17.58 -3.52 7.10
#